data_a95f1747e4d26aaab8f8fb3382dc6431
#
_entry.id   a95f1747e4d26aaab8f8fb3382dc6431
#
_cell.length_a   1.000
_cell.length_b   1.000
_cell.length_c   1.000
_cell.angle_alpha   90.00
_cell.angle_beta   90.00
_cell.angle_gamma   90.00
#
_symmetry.space_group_name_H-M   'P 1'
#
loop_
_entity.id
_entity.type
_entity.pdbx_description
1 polymer ?
#
loop_
_entity_poly.entity_id
_entity_poly.type
_entity_poly.pdbx_seq_one_letter_code
_entity_poly.pdbx_strand_id
1 'polypeptide(L)'
;MYAVDELRFEVNGRLMAARAVGPVDGMPVLALHGWLDNAASFRALEPLLGGVRLVALDLVGHGFSSHRPEAMPYYIWDNVADVVAVADELGWERFHLLGHSMGAGIASLLSGAMPERVLSLVLIEGLAPLADAPEELPQKMALAIRRHQKPARSPRYYASMEEAVTARMNGRFPVGEQAARWLVERSIVHTAKGFRWRSDAALVLPSVLRLSEDQVRAFLRAIKAPALLLLGKEGIANALLESRAADVQGLQQRVLAGNHHLHMEQEPARLIAEEIRTFYSGL
;
A
#
# COMPACT_ATOMS: atom_id res chain seq x y z
N MET A 1 -12.72 21.99 -4.03
CA MET A 1 -11.88 20.79 -4.37
C MET A 1 -10.45 21.28 -4.36
N TYR A 2 -9.55 20.66 -3.57
CA TYR A 2 -8.15 21.03 -3.54
C TYR A 2 -7.46 20.66 -4.85
N ALA A 3 -6.44 21.46 -5.25
CA ALA A 3 -5.55 21.07 -6.34
C ALA A 3 -4.79 19.80 -5.96
N VAL A 4 -4.39 19.05 -6.96
CA VAL A 4 -3.55 17.87 -6.79
C VAL A 4 -2.13 18.24 -7.13
N ASP A 5 -1.20 17.97 -6.21
CA ASP A 5 0.22 18.16 -6.43
C ASP A 5 0.87 16.81 -6.75
N GLU A 6 1.65 16.74 -7.83
CA GLU A 6 2.54 15.60 -8.10
C GLU A 6 3.90 15.91 -7.50
N LEU A 7 4.25 15.20 -6.43
CA LEU A 7 5.51 15.37 -5.71
C LEU A 7 6.54 14.35 -6.16
N ARG A 8 7.82 14.72 -6.05
CA ARG A 8 8.95 13.85 -6.35
C ARG A 8 10.03 14.06 -5.30
N PHE A 9 10.58 12.97 -4.77
CA PHE A 9 11.59 12.94 -3.73
C PHE A 9 12.78 12.09 -4.19
N GLU A 10 13.97 12.59 -4.01
CA GLU A 10 15.21 11.82 -4.21
C GLU A 10 15.65 11.26 -2.86
N VAL A 11 15.21 10.05 -2.53
CA VAL A 11 15.48 9.40 -1.24
C VAL A 11 16.19 8.06 -1.43
N ASN A 12 17.18 7.79 -0.60
CA ASN A 12 17.95 6.52 -0.64
C ASN A 12 18.49 6.20 -2.04
N GLY A 13 18.87 7.22 -2.83
CA GLY A 13 19.37 7.08 -4.19
C GLY A 13 18.32 6.68 -5.23
N ARG A 14 17.05 6.90 -4.94
CA ARG A 14 15.91 6.58 -5.82
C ARG A 14 14.91 7.72 -5.87
N LEU A 15 14.27 7.88 -7.03
CA LEU A 15 13.11 8.74 -7.18
C LEU A 15 11.88 8.06 -6.58
N MET A 16 11.24 8.72 -5.61
CA MET A 16 9.92 8.37 -5.11
C MET A 16 8.91 9.41 -5.59
N ALA A 17 7.81 8.97 -6.16
CA ALA A 17 6.72 9.84 -6.59
C ALA A 17 5.55 9.75 -5.61
N ALA A 18 4.81 10.84 -5.48
CA ALA A 18 3.61 10.88 -4.66
C ALA A 18 2.55 11.79 -5.27
N ARG A 19 1.32 11.51 -4.91
CA ARG A 19 0.16 12.36 -5.18
C ARG A 19 -0.28 13.00 -3.87
N ALA A 20 -0.30 14.32 -3.81
CA ALA A 20 -0.65 15.07 -2.61
C ALA A 20 -1.92 15.89 -2.81
N VAL A 21 -2.82 15.87 -1.82
CA VAL A 21 -4.08 16.58 -1.82
C VAL A 21 -4.34 17.18 -0.44
N GLY A 22 -5.03 18.31 -0.39
CA GLY A 22 -5.38 19.00 0.85
C GLY A 22 -4.45 20.16 1.17
N PRO A 23 -4.74 20.95 2.23
CA PRO A 23 -3.95 22.10 2.60
C PRO A 23 -2.55 21.69 3.02
N VAL A 24 -1.54 22.49 2.67
CA VAL A 24 -0.12 22.19 2.96
C VAL A 24 0.15 22.06 4.46
N ASP A 25 -0.56 22.84 5.26
CA ASP A 25 -0.53 22.88 6.73
C ASP A 25 -1.59 21.93 7.37
N GLY A 26 -2.24 21.11 6.56
CA GLY A 26 -3.21 20.12 7.03
C GLY A 26 -2.56 19.00 7.83
N MET A 27 -3.38 18.21 8.51
CA MET A 27 -2.94 17.04 9.28
C MET A 27 -2.11 16.09 8.39
N PRO A 28 -0.85 15.77 8.72
CA PRO A 28 0.07 15.03 7.87
C PRO A 28 -0.31 13.54 7.79
N VAL A 29 -0.76 13.06 6.64
CA VAL A 29 -1.13 11.65 6.41
C VAL A 29 -0.34 11.09 5.24
N LEU A 30 0.49 10.07 5.48
CA LEU A 30 1.11 9.26 4.43
C LEU A 30 0.22 8.07 4.10
N ALA A 31 -0.13 7.92 2.83
CA ALA A 31 -0.95 6.82 2.33
C ALA A 31 -0.13 5.83 1.50
N LEU A 32 -0.25 4.53 1.83
CA LEU A 32 0.53 3.43 1.27
C LEU A 32 -0.41 2.42 0.60
N HIS A 33 -0.27 2.24 -0.70
CA HIS A 33 -1.17 1.41 -1.52
C HIS A 33 -0.87 -0.10 -1.44
N GLY A 34 -1.76 -0.92 -1.99
CA GLY A 34 -1.63 -2.37 -2.11
C GLY A 34 -0.66 -2.81 -3.21
N TRP A 35 -0.32 -4.11 -3.19
CA TRP A 35 0.58 -4.71 -4.18
C TRP A 35 0.02 -4.56 -5.61
N LEU A 36 0.86 -4.06 -6.53
CA LEU A 36 0.55 -3.73 -7.94
C LEU A 36 -0.48 -2.61 -8.15
N ASP A 37 -0.87 -1.90 -7.10
CA ASP A 37 -1.61 -0.64 -7.20
C ASP A 37 -0.63 0.56 -7.32
N ASN A 38 -1.05 1.76 -7.01
CA ASN A 38 -0.26 2.98 -7.00
C ASN A 38 -0.96 4.08 -6.17
N ALA A 39 -0.38 5.27 -6.10
CA ALA A 39 -0.93 6.40 -5.33
C ALA A 39 -2.39 6.77 -5.70
N ALA A 40 -2.83 6.49 -6.93
CA ALA A 40 -4.21 6.74 -7.34
C ALA A 40 -5.25 5.84 -6.65
N SER A 41 -4.80 4.81 -5.91
CA SER A 41 -5.65 3.95 -5.08
C SER A 41 -6.48 4.73 -4.05
N PHE A 42 -6.04 5.92 -3.65
CA PHE A 42 -6.74 6.73 -2.66
C PHE A 42 -7.64 7.83 -3.26
N ARG A 43 -7.77 7.91 -4.60
CA ARG A 43 -8.53 8.99 -5.28
C ARG A 43 -9.99 9.12 -4.85
N ALA A 44 -10.64 8.01 -4.49
CA ALA A 44 -12.03 8.06 -3.99
C ALA A 44 -12.12 8.67 -2.58
N LEU A 45 -11.08 8.52 -1.76
CA LEU A 45 -11.01 9.07 -0.40
C LEU A 45 -10.56 10.54 -0.36
N GLU A 46 -9.73 10.98 -1.33
CA GLU A 46 -9.16 12.33 -1.36
C GLU A 46 -10.17 13.46 -1.10
N PRO A 47 -11.32 13.53 -1.81
CA PRO A 47 -12.29 14.61 -1.60
C PRO A 47 -13.08 14.49 -0.29
N LEU A 48 -12.99 13.35 0.38
CA LEU A 48 -13.81 13.00 1.55
C LEU A 48 -13.06 13.22 2.86
N LEU A 49 -11.73 13.34 2.83
CA LEU A 49 -10.86 13.54 4.00
C LEU A 49 -10.50 15.03 4.12
N GLY A 50 -11.45 15.85 4.60
CA GLY A 50 -11.22 17.28 4.81
C GLY A 50 -10.22 17.56 5.94
N GLY A 51 -9.41 18.64 5.81
CA GLY A 51 -8.45 19.05 6.84
C GLY A 51 -7.14 18.26 6.91
N VAL A 52 -6.97 17.25 6.05
CA VAL A 52 -5.74 16.43 5.97
C VAL A 52 -4.86 16.89 4.78
N ARG A 53 -3.56 16.88 4.96
CA ARG A 53 -2.59 16.83 3.86
C ARG A 53 -2.31 15.36 3.57
N LEU A 54 -3.06 14.78 2.63
CA LEU A 54 -2.90 13.38 2.22
C LEU A 54 -1.80 13.28 1.17
N VAL A 55 -0.70 12.60 1.49
CA VAL A 55 0.39 12.29 0.56
C VAL A 55 0.40 10.79 0.30
N ALA A 56 -0.14 10.39 -0.86
CA ALA A 56 -0.18 9.01 -1.30
C ALA A 56 1.07 8.69 -2.12
N LEU A 57 1.89 7.74 -1.64
CA LEU A 57 3.14 7.36 -2.29
C LEU A 57 2.89 6.34 -3.42
N ASP A 58 3.65 6.45 -4.50
CA ASP A 58 3.95 5.30 -5.33
C ASP A 58 5.11 4.55 -4.67
N LEU A 59 4.87 3.37 -4.13
CA LEU A 59 5.93 2.54 -3.54
C LEU A 59 6.95 2.12 -4.60
N VAL A 60 8.20 1.86 -4.21
CA VAL A 60 9.26 1.48 -5.14
C VAL A 60 8.82 0.35 -6.07
N GLY A 61 9.09 0.50 -7.35
CA GLY A 61 8.64 -0.43 -8.40
C GLY A 61 7.23 -0.20 -8.93
N HIS A 62 6.48 0.77 -8.38
CA HIS A 62 5.10 1.07 -8.77
C HIS A 62 4.95 2.50 -9.29
N GLY A 63 3.88 2.75 -10.04
CA GLY A 63 3.48 4.08 -10.50
C GLY A 63 4.60 4.84 -11.19
N PHE A 64 4.92 6.03 -10.70
CA PHE A 64 5.98 6.89 -11.21
C PHE A 64 7.29 6.80 -10.40
N SER A 65 7.34 5.98 -9.35
CA SER A 65 8.56 5.73 -8.58
C SER A 65 9.57 4.86 -9.33
N SER A 66 10.85 4.99 -8.98
CA SER A 66 11.94 4.18 -9.52
C SER A 66 11.73 2.69 -9.28
N HIS A 67 12.31 1.89 -10.15
CA HIS A 67 12.50 0.47 -9.91
C HIS A 67 13.76 0.22 -9.07
N ARG A 68 13.86 -0.96 -8.46
CA ARG A 68 15.13 -1.44 -7.90
C ARG A 68 16.12 -1.79 -9.00
N PRO A 69 17.42 -1.76 -8.72
CA PRO A 69 18.42 -2.30 -9.64
C PRO A 69 18.06 -3.72 -10.06
N GLU A 70 18.41 -4.09 -11.30
CA GLU A 70 18.18 -5.43 -11.83
C GLU A 70 18.72 -6.50 -10.86
N ALA A 71 18.00 -7.60 -10.74
CA ALA A 71 18.28 -8.71 -9.82
C ALA A 71 18.13 -8.43 -8.31
N MET A 72 17.74 -7.23 -7.89
CA MET A 72 17.42 -6.98 -6.49
C MET A 72 15.96 -7.31 -6.20
N PRO A 73 15.68 -8.19 -5.21
CA PRO A 73 14.32 -8.53 -4.84
C PRO A 73 13.60 -7.37 -4.12
N TYR A 74 12.27 -7.41 -4.11
CA TYR A 74 11.43 -6.50 -3.37
C TYR A 74 11.02 -7.16 -2.05
N TYR A 75 11.51 -6.63 -0.93
CA TYR A 75 11.07 -7.04 0.40
C TYR A 75 10.15 -5.97 0.99
N ILE A 76 9.14 -6.42 1.73
CA ILE A 76 8.15 -5.50 2.29
C ILE A 76 8.77 -4.52 3.29
N TRP A 77 9.72 -4.96 4.11
CA TRP A 77 10.38 -4.12 5.12
C TRP A 77 11.31 -3.04 4.54
N ASP A 78 11.81 -3.21 3.32
CA ASP A 78 12.64 -2.19 2.68
C ASP A 78 11.88 -0.88 2.43
N ASN A 79 10.54 -0.98 2.25
CA ASN A 79 9.69 0.20 2.08
C ASN A 79 9.61 1.06 3.35
N VAL A 80 9.90 0.51 4.54
CA VAL A 80 9.85 1.28 5.80
C VAL A 80 10.86 2.43 5.76
N ALA A 81 12.12 2.15 5.36
CA ALA A 81 13.15 3.18 5.23
C ALA A 81 12.79 4.23 4.16
N ASP A 82 12.19 3.81 3.04
CA ASP A 82 11.79 4.74 1.97
C ASP A 82 10.65 5.66 2.43
N VAL A 83 9.66 5.13 3.17
CA VAL A 83 8.54 5.91 3.72
C VAL A 83 9.02 6.94 4.76
N VAL A 84 9.95 6.54 5.65
CA VAL A 84 10.54 7.44 6.64
C VAL A 84 11.32 8.56 5.94
N ALA A 85 12.15 8.24 4.94
CA ALA A 85 12.93 9.22 4.21
C ALA A 85 12.02 10.24 3.47
N VAL A 86 10.89 9.80 2.92
CA VAL A 86 9.91 10.72 2.32
C VAL A 86 9.26 11.61 3.39
N ALA A 87 8.95 11.08 4.57
CA ALA A 87 8.42 11.89 5.67
C ALA A 87 9.43 12.97 6.12
N ASP A 88 10.73 12.64 6.15
CA ASP A 88 11.81 13.57 6.49
C ASP A 88 11.94 14.67 5.43
N GLU A 89 11.86 14.35 4.13
CA GLU A 89 11.84 15.33 3.03
C GLU A 89 10.60 16.26 3.06
N LEU A 90 9.47 15.75 3.58
CA LEU A 90 8.28 16.56 3.82
C LEU A 90 8.38 17.44 5.09
N GLY A 91 9.42 17.28 5.89
CA GLY A 91 9.57 17.95 7.19
C GLY A 91 8.62 17.39 8.26
N TRP A 92 8.13 16.16 8.10
CA TRP A 92 7.18 15.54 9.01
C TRP A 92 7.89 14.67 10.06
N GLU A 93 8.22 15.24 11.19
CA GLU A 93 8.79 14.52 12.33
C GLU A 93 7.84 13.42 12.82
N ARG A 94 6.54 13.71 12.86
CA ARG A 94 5.46 12.76 13.20
C ARG A 94 4.33 12.88 12.21
N PHE A 95 3.71 11.75 11.87
CA PHE A 95 2.66 11.68 10.85
C PHE A 95 1.67 10.55 11.13
N HIS A 96 0.51 10.65 10.50
CA HIS A 96 -0.49 9.58 10.46
C HIS A 96 -0.21 8.65 9.28
N LEU A 97 -0.50 7.36 9.44
CA LEU A 97 -0.38 6.37 8.37
C LEU A 97 -1.76 5.87 7.95
N LEU A 98 -1.95 5.78 6.65
CA LEU A 98 -3.10 5.15 5.99
C LEU A 98 -2.59 4.06 5.06
N GLY A 99 -2.79 2.79 5.38
CA GLY A 99 -2.29 1.68 4.58
C GLY A 99 -3.41 0.81 4.01
N HIS A 100 -3.31 0.41 2.74
CA HIS A 100 -4.17 -0.60 2.13
C HIS A 100 -3.38 -1.87 1.85
N SER A 101 -3.91 -3.04 2.25
CA SER A 101 -3.36 -4.36 1.91
C SER A 101 -1.86 -4.47 2.21
N MET A 102 -0.96 -4.58 1.21
CA MET A 102 0.49 -4.55 1.39
C MET A 102 0.94 -3.27 2.11
N GLY A 103 0.37 -2.11 1.76
CA GLY A 103 0.64 -0.84 2.41
C GLY A 103 0.26 -0.84 3.89
N ALA A 104 -0.79 -1.58 4.28
CA ALA A 104 -1.14 -1.79 5.69
C ALA A 104 -0.05 -2.60 6.41
N GLY A 105 0.49 -3.64 5.77
CA GLY A 105 1.63 -4.39 6.31
C GLY A 105 2.88 -3.53 6.51
N ILE A 106 3.20 -2.65 5.55
CA ILE A 106 4.32 -1.69 5.66
C ILE A 106 4.07 -0.71 6.82
N ALA A 107 2.85 -0.16 6.90
CA ALA A 107 2.47 0.79 7.95
C ALA A 107 2.58 0.16 9.35
N SER A 108 2.18 -1.09 9.51
CA SER A 108 2.31 -1.82 10.78
C SER A 108 3.77 -2.09 11.15
N LEU A 109 4.61 -2.48 10.19
CA LEU A 109 6.05 -2.64 10.42
C LEU A 109 6.69 -1.32 10.86
N LEU A 110 6.39 -0.21 10.17
CA LEU A 110 6.90 1.11 10.53
C LEU A 110 6.43 1.51 11.94
N SER A 111 5.13 1.36 12.23
CA SER A 111 4.56 1.73 13.53
C SER A 111 5.13 0.91 14.68
N GLY A 112 5.48 -0.35 14.45
CA GLY A 112 6.14 -1.20 15.45
C GLY A 112 7.63 -0.92 15.60
N ALA A 113 8.32 -0.54 14.51
CA ALA A 113 9.75 -0.25 14.52
C ALA A 113 10.10 1.14 15.04
N MET A 114 9.26 2.15 14.73
CA MET A 114 9.48 3.57 15.03
C MET A 114 8.20 4.20 15.62
N PRO A 115 7.72 3.72 16.77
CA PRO A 115 6.44 4.16 17.34
C PRO A 115 6.41 5.67 17.66
N GLU A 116 7.56 6.30 17.88
CA GLU A 116 7.69 7.74 18.13
C GLU A 116 7.35 8.58 16.88
N ARG A 117 7.44 8.02 15.68
CA ARG A 117 7.15 8.71 14.41
C ARG A 117 5.65 8.69 14.04
N VAL A 118 4.87 7.77 14.59
CA VAL A 118 3.51 7.51 14.16
C VAL A 118 2.49 8.08 15.14
N LEU A 119 1.66 9.01 14.65
CA LEU A 119 0.58 9.64 15.43
C LEU A 119 -0.66 8.76 15.54
N SER A 120 -1.05 8.12 14.43
CA SER A 120 -2.11 7.11 14.38
C SER A 120 -1.97 6.23 13.14
N LEU A 121 -2.68 5.10 13.13
CA LEU A 121 -2.59 4.08 12.12
C LEU A 121 -3.99 3.70 11.64
N VAL A 122 -4.30 3.96 10.36
CA VAL A 122 -5.50 3.46 9.69
C VAL A 122 -5.11 2.37 8.70
N LEU A 123 -5.71 1.22 8.85
CA LEU A 123 -5.44 0.02 8.07
C LEU A 123 -6.70 -0.40 7.31
N ILE A 124 -6.61 -0.53 6.01
CA ILE A 124 -7.71 -0.97 5.14
C ILE A 124 -7.33 -2.31 4.54
N GLU A 125 -8.15 -3.34 4.76
CA GLU A 125 -7.98 -4.65 4.15
C GLU A 125 -6.55 -5.23 4.30
N GLY A 126 -5.96 -5.04 5.46
CA GLY A 126 -4.62 -5.54 5.82
C GLY A 126 -4.25 -5.15 7.22
N LEU A 127 -3.46 -5.96 7.90
CA LEU A 127 -2.98 -5.67 9.25
C LEU A 127 -1.47 -5.86 9.37
N ALA A 128 -0.93 -6.84 8.68
CA ALA A 128 0.48 -7.20 8.83
C ALA A 128 0.99 -7.91 7.58
N PRO A 129 2.31 -8.01 7.37
CA PRO A 129 2.85 -8.76 6.25
C PRO A 129 2.53 -10.25 6.32
N LEU A 130 2.60 -10.91 5.16
CA LEU A 130 2.55 -12.37 5.10
C LEU A 130 3.75 -12.96 5.83
N ALA A 131 3.51 -14.00 6.62
CA ALA A 131 4.54 -14.75 7.32
C ALA A 131 4.78 -16.11 6.64
N ASP A 132 5.95 -16.70 6.87
CA ASP A 132 6.28 -18.07 6.51
C ASP A 132 6.58 -18.89 7.76
N ALA A 133 6.21 -20.16 7.73
CA ALA A 133 6.60 -21.11 8.76
C ALA A 133 8.13 -21.39 8.66
N PRO A 134 8.87 -21.40 9.77
CA PRO A 134 10.33 -21.60 9.73
C PRO A 134 10.75 -22.89 9.00
N GLU A 135 9.96 -23.95 9.12
CA GLU A 135 10.23 -25.26 8.52
C GLU A 135 10.15 -25.22 6.98
N GLU A 136 9.35 -24.29 6.43
CA GLU A 136 9.17 -24.14 4.98
C GLU A 136 10.23 -23.23 4.32
N LEU A 137 10.95 -22.44 5.12
CA LEU A 137 11.88 -21.42 4.61
C LEU A 137 12.95 -21.99 3.67
N PRO A 138 13.64 -23.13 3.98
CA PRO A 138 14.67 -23.64 3.07
C PRO A 138 14.11 -23.97 1.68
N GLN A 139 12.92 -24.60 1.63
CA GLN A 139 12.26 -24.96 0.37
C GLN A 139 11.78 -23.71 -0.39
N LYS A 140 11.15 -22.76 0.30
CA LYS A 140 10.66 -21.49 -0.28
C LYS A 140 11.83 -20.66 -0.81
N MET A 141 12.93 -20.57 -0.08
CA MET A 141 14.15 -19.88 -0.51
C MET A 141 14.71 -20.51 -1.79
N ALA A 142 14.87 -21.81 -1.83
CA ALA A 142 15.36 -22.51 -3.03
C ALA A 142 14.45 -22.26 -4.24
N LEU A 143 13.13 -22.30 -4.05
CA LEU A 143 12.15 -21.99 -5.11
C LEU A 143 12.28 -20.54 -5.59
N ALA A 144 12.37 -19.59 -4.67
CA ALA A 144 12.53 -18.18 -4.98
C ALA A 144 13.81 -17.93 -5.78
N ILE A 145 14.97 -18.44 -5.33
CA ILE A 145 16.26 -18.31 -6.03
C ILE A 145 16.15 -18.85 -7.46
N ARG A 146 15.62 -20.06 -7.63
CA ARG A 146 15.41 -20.66 -8.96
C ARG A 146 14.48 -19.81 -9.84
N ARG A 147 13.50 -19.13 -9.24
CA ARG A 147 12.58 -18.27 -9.96
C ARG A 147 13.23 -16.97 -10.40
N HIS A 148 14.07 -16.38 -9.54
CA HIS A 148 14.86 -15.18 -9.84
C HIS A 148 15.92 -15.42 -10.94
N GLN A 149 16.46 -16.62 -11.03
CA GLN A 149 17.43 -17.00 -12.07
C GLN A 149 16.80 -17.20 -13.46
N LYS A 150 15.46 -17.31 -13.55
CA LYS A 150 14.79 -17.44 -14.84
C LYS A 150 14.69 -16.09 -15.53
N PRO A 151 14.82 -16.03 -16.86
CA PRO A 151 14.57 -14.80 -17.60
C PRO A 151 13.25 -14.15 -17.20
N ALA A 152 13.23 -12.83 -17.11
CA ALA A 152 12.00 -12.08 -16.91
C ALA A 152 10.98 -12.45 -18.00
N ARG A 153 9.72 -12.56 -17.61
CA ARG A 153 8.64 -12.76 -18.59
C ARG A 153 8.54 -11.51 -19.47
N SER A 154 8.33 -11.71 -20.75
CA SER A 154 8.04 -10.59 -21.66
C SER A 154 6.84 -9.80 -21.12
N PRO A 155 6.92 -8.46 -21.12
CA PRO A 155 5.78 -7.64 -20.70
C PRO A 155 4.55 -7.93 -21.56
N ARG A 156 3.38 -7.94 -20.95
CA ARG A 156 2.13 -7.92 -21.70
C ARG A 156 1.94 -6.54 -22.30
N TYR A 157 1.61 -6.49 -23.57
CA TYR A 157 1.21 -5.26 -24.27
C TYR A 157 -0.29 -5.28 -24.51
N TYR A 158 -0.89 -4.10 -24.46
CA TYR A 158 -2.30 -3.84 -24.72
C TYR A 158 -2.40 -2.94 -25.94
N ALA A 159 -3.41 -3.17 -26.78
CA ALA A 159 -3.63 -2.35 -27.98
C ALA A 159 -4.15 -0.94 -27.63
N SER A 160 -4.89 -0.82 -26.52
CA SER A 160 -5.46 0.44 -26.05
C SER A 160 -5.41 0.57 -24.53
N MET A 161 -5.67 1.76 -24.03
CA MET A 161 -5.85 2.02 -22.61
C MET A 161 -7.08 1.27 -22.07
N GLU A 162 -8.16 1.21 -22.84
CA GLU A 162 -9.40 0.52 -22.49
C GLU A 162 -9.18 -0.99 -22.30
N GLU A 163 -8.32 -1.60 -23.13
CA GLU A 163 -7.92 -3.00 -22.92
C GLU A 163 -7.17 -3.19 -21.60
N ALA A 164 -6.28 -2.26 -21.24
CA ALA A 164 -5.59 -2.30 -19.97
C ALA A 164 -6.55 -2.09 -18.78
N VAL A 165 -7.53 -1.18 -18.90
CA VAL A 165 -8.60 -0.97 -17.90
C VAL A 165 -9.40 -2.26 -17.72
N THR A 166 -9.86 -2.86 -18.79
CA THR A 166 -10.61 -4.14 -18.75
C THR A 166 -9.79 -5.24 -18.09
N ALA A 167 -8.49 -5.32 -18.41
CA ALA A 167 -7.59 -6.28 -17.77
C ALA A 167 -7.43 -6.04 -16.26
N ARG A 168 -7.39 -4.76 -15.80
CA ARG A 168 -7.32 -4.45 -14.38
C ARG A 168 -8.62 -4.75 -13.64
N MET A 169 -9.77 -4.46 -14.26
CA MET A 169 -11.09 -4.82 -13.73
C MET A 169 -11.20 -6.30 -13.39
N ASN A 170 -10.67 -7.15 -14.28
CA ASN A 170 -10.74 -8.61 -14.19
C ASN A 170 -9.47 -9.24 -13.57
N GLY A 171 -8.70 -8.47 -12.80
CA GLY A 171 -7.51 -8.96 -12.12
C GLY A 171 -7.83 -9.89 -10.93
N ARG A 172 -6.79 -10.33 -10.22
CA ARG A 172 -6.93 -11.21 -9.04
C ARG A 172 -7.85 -10.64 -7.96
N PHE A 173 -7.82 -9.33 -7.78
CA PHE A 173 -8.72 -8.57 -6.91
C PHE A 173 -9.46 -7.57 -7.80
N PRO A 174 -10.68 -7.90 -8.25
CA PRO A 174 -11.45 -7.05 -9.14
C PRO A 174 -11.75 -5.67 -8.54
N VAL A 175 -11.84 -4.68 -9.42
CA VAL A 175 -12.25 -3.31 -9.07
C VAL A 175 -13.24 -2.79 -10.11
N GLY A 176 -14.05 -1.80 -9.75
CA GLY A 176 -14.93 -1.11 -10.69
C GLY A 176 -14.16 -0.38 -11.80
N GLU A 177 -14.85 -0.02 -12.87
CA GLU A 177 -14.23 0.60 -14.05
C GLU A 177 -13.49 1.90 -13.70
N GLN A 178 -14.12 2.77 -12.90
CA GLN A 178 -13.52 4.04 -12.53
C GLN A 178 -12.23 3.86 -11.72
N ALA A 179 -12.21 2.93 -10.77
CA ALA A 179 -11.05 2.57 -9.99
C ALA A 179 -9.92 1.98 -10.87
N ALA A 180 -10.29 1.06 -11.78
CA ALA A 180 -9.36 0.51 -12.75
C ALA A 180 -8.73 1.60 -13.63
N ARG A 181 -9.54 2.55 -14.12
CA ARG A 181 -9.08 3.68 -14.94
C ARG A 181 -8.08 4.54 -14.19
N TRP A 182 -8.33 4.89 -12.94
CA TRP A 182 -7.39 5.66 -12.11
C TRP A 182 -6.04 4.97 -11.95
N LEU A 183 -6.05 3.66 -11.68
CA LEU A 183 -4.82 2.88 -11.54
C LEU A 183 -4.05 2.79 -12.86
N VAL A 184 -4.77 2.56 -13.97
CA VAL A 184 -4.18 2.46 -15.32
C VAL A 184 -3.55 3.78 -15.74
N GLU A 185 -4.24 4.91 -15.60
CA GLU A 185 -3.74 6.24 -15.93
C GLU A 185 -2.36 6.53 -15.30
N ARG A 186 -2.13 6.07 -14.06
CA ARG A 186 -0.87 6.28 -13.34
C ARG A 186 0.18 5.20 -13.58
N SER A 187 -0.21 4.01 -14.04
CA SER A 187 0.69 2.87 -14.17
C SER A 187 0.95 2.41 -15.59
N ILE A 188 0.37 3.06 -16.60
CA ILE A 188 0.56 2.64 -17.99
C ILE A 188 1.61 3.52 -18.69
N VAL A 189 2.35 2.94 -19.62
CA VAL A 189 3.24 3.65 -20.53
C VAL A 189 2.98 3.21 -21.96
N HIS A 190 2.89 4.18 -22.86
CA HIS A 190 2.80 3.93 -24.31
C HIS A 190 4.20 3.68 -24.86
N THR A 191 4.32 2.64 -25.70
CA THR A 191 5.55 2.25 -26.37
C THR A 191 5.27 1.98 -27.84
N ALA A 192 6.30 1.77 -28.66
CA ALA A 192 6.14 1.38 -30.06
C ALA A 192 5.37 0.05 -30.26
N LYS A 193 5.27 -0.80 -29.21
CA LYS A 193 4.56 -2.09 -29.24
C LYS A 193 3.14 -2.01 -28.64
N GLY A 194 2.67 -0.81 -28.25
CA GLY A 194 1.43 -0.58 -27.54
C GLY A 194 1.64 -0.19 -26.08
N PHE A 195 0.60 -0.32 -25.28
CA PHE A 195 0.59 0.06 -23.88
C PHE A 195 1.10 -1.08 -22.99
N ARG A 196 1.90 -0.76 -21.97
CA ARG A 196 2.33 -1.74 -20.95
C ARG A 196 2.33 -1.12 -19.57
N TRP A 197 2.28 -1.96 -18.54
CA TRP A 197 2.44 -1.52 -17.17
C TRP A 197 3.85 -0.96 -16.91
N ARG A 198 3.93 0.09 -16.09
CA ARG A 198 5.18 0.63 -15.54
C ARG A 198 5.73 -0.24 -14.43
N SER A 199 4.84 -0.87 -13.67
CA SER A 199 5.24 -1.69 -12.52
C SER A 199 6.37 -2.65 -12.88
N ASP A 200 7.35 -2.75 -11.98
CA ASP A 200 8.50 -3.64 -12.19
C ASP A 200 8.05 -5.10 -12.24
N ALA A 201 8.48 -5.82 -13.27
CA ALA A 201 8.18 -7.24 -13.41
C ALA A 201 8.74 -8.09 -12.24
N ALA A 202 9.75 -7.60 -11.52
CA ALA A 202 10.30 -8.26 -10.34
C ALA A 202 9.35 -8.27 -9.13
N LEU A 203 8.35 -7.38 -9.08
CA LEU A 203 7.33 -7.36 -8.01
C LEU A 203 6.51 -8.64 -7.92
N VAL A 204 6.37 -9.40 -9.02
CA VAL A 204 5.64 -10.68 -9.03
C VAL A 204 6.53 -11.89 -8.73
N LEU A 205 7.81 -11.67 -8.48
CA LEU A 205 8.71 -12.74 -8.06
C LEU A 205 8.50 -13.04 -6.56
N PRO A 206 8.64 -14.29 -6.15
CA PRO A 206 8.49 -14.66 -4.75
C PRO A 206 9.61 -14.04 -3.91
N SER A 207 9.28 -13.58 -2.71
CA SER A 207 10.28 -13.16 -1.71
C SER A 207 11.16 -14.36 -1.35
N VAL A 208 12.48 -14.12 -1.27
CA VAL A 208 13.46 -15.14 -0.87
C VAL A 208 13.29 -15.49 0.61
N LEU A 209 12.90 -14.51 1.42
CA LEU A 209 12.66 -14.65 2.84
C LEU A 209 11.42 -13.83 3.23
N ARG A 210 10.65 -14.32 4.20
CA ARG A 210 9.63 -13.58 4.93
C ARG A 210 9.85 -13.71 6.42
N LEU A 211 9.28 -12.82 7.19
CA LEU A 211 9.25 -12.90 8.64
C LEU A 211 8.47 -14.16 9.08
N SER A 212 8.83 -14.74 10.21
CA SER A 212 8.00 -15.74 10.87
C SER A 212 6.79 -15.08 11.54
N GLU A 213 5.80 -15.89 11.90
CA GLU A 213 4.60 -15.40 12.60
C GLU A 213 4.96 -14.69 13.91
N ASP A 214 5.88 -15.23 14.70
CA ASP A 214 6.32 -14.63 15.96
C ASP A 214 7.00 -13.28 15.76
N GLN A 215 7.80 -13.14 14.70
CA GLN A 215 8.40 -11.86 14.34
C GLN A 215 7.34 -10.84 13.92
N VAL A 216 6.36 -11.22 13.10
CA VAL A 216 5.24 -10.35 12.73
C VAL A 216 4.48 -9.87 13.97
N ARG A 217 4.15 -10.78 14.88
CA ARG A 217 3.44 -10.47 16.13
C ARG A 217 4.25 -9.57 17.05
N ALA A 218 5.58 -9.69 17.05
CA ALA A 218 6.47 -8.79 17.82
C ALA A 218 6.33 -7.34 17.35
N PHE A 219 6.26 -7.08 16.03
CA PHE A 219 5.97 -5.73 15.50
C PHE A 219 4.58 -5.23 15.88
N LEU A 220 3.56 -6.08 15.79
CA LEU A 220 2.18 -5.69 16.15
C LEU A 220 2.07 -5.28 17.61
N ARG A 221 2.67 -6.05 18.53
CA ARG A 221 2.71 -5.72 19.97
C ARG A 221 3.51 -4.45 20.32
N ALA A 222 4.43 -4.06 19.44
CA ALA A 222 5.23 -2.85 19.62
C ALA A 222 4.52 -1.56 19.15
N ILE A 223 3.39 -1.66 18.43
CA ILE A 223 2.58 -0.52 18.01
C ILE A 223 2.07 0.22 19.25
N LYS A 224 2.32 1.54 19.32
CA LYS A 224 1.87 2.42 20.39
C LYS A 224 0.79 3.40 19.93
N ALA A 225 0.75 3.68 18.64
CA ALA A 225 -0.20 4.61 18.05
C ALA A 225 -1.64 4.05 18.14
N PRO A 226 -2.65 4.89 18.39
CA PRO A 226 -4.04 4.52 18.17
C PRO A 226 -4.23 3.95 16.77
N ALA A 227 -4.98 2.85 16.66
CA ALA A 227 -5.12 2.13 15.42
C ALA A 227 -6.58 1.81 15.07
N LEU A 228 -6.94 1.95 13.79
CA LEU A 228 -8.23 1.60 13.19
C LEU A 228 -8.03 0.60 12.06
N LEU A 229 -8.71 -0.53 12.12
CA LEU A 229 -8.74 -1.54 11.06
C LEU A 229 -10.12 -1.56 10.40
N LEU A 230 -10.15 -1.35 9.09
CA LEU A 230 -11.35 -1.35 8.25
C LEU A 230 -11.31 -2.56 7.31
N LEU A 231 -12.31 -3.41 7.40
CA LEU A 231 -12.43 -4.65 6.62
C LEU A 231 -13.69 -4.65 5.78
N GLY A 232 -13.64 -5.24 4.61
CA GLY A 232 -14.79 -5.53 3.78
C GLY A 232 -15.46 -6.85 4.17
N LYS A 233 -16.78 -6.93 4.07
CA LYS A 233 -17.52 -8.19 4.28
C LYS A 233 -17.08 -9.29 3.30
N GLU A 234 -16.74 -8.90 2.07
CA GLU A 234 -16.22 -9.76 1.00
C GLU A 234 -14.70 -9.59 0.82
N GLY A 235 -14.00 -9.15 1.89
CA GLY A 235 -12.57 -8.86 1.91
C GLY A 235 -11.71 -10.03 2.39
N ILE A 236 -10.59 -9.70 3.03
CA ILE A 236 -9.57 -10.67 3.47
C ILE A 236 -9.74 -11.16 4.91
N ALA A 237 -10.82 -10.78 5.60
CA ALA A 237 -11.03 -11.21 6.98
C ALA A 237 -10.93 -12.73 7.12
N ASN A 238 -10.15 -13.19 8.08
CA ASN A 238 -9.97 -14.60 8.40
C ASN A 238 -9.46 -14.77 9.84
N ALA A 239 -9.47 -16.02 10.34
CA ALA A 239 -9.07 -16.33 11.70
C ALA A 239 -7.63 -15.89 12.05
N LEU A 240 -6.69 -15.91 11.11
CA LEU A 240 -5.33 -15.44 11.33
C LEU A 240 -5.28 -13.93 11.55
N LEU A 241 -6.01 -13.17 10.72
CA LEU A 241 -6.09 -11.71 10.87
C LEU A 241 -6.72 -11.34 12.21
N GLU A 242 -7.81 -12.00 12.59
CA GLU A 242 -8.47 -11.82 13.90
C GLU A 242 -7.52 -12.13 15.06
N SER A 243 -6.78 -13.23 14.97
CA SER A 243 -5.77 -13.59 15.97
C SER A 243 -4.65 -12.55 16.08
N ARG A 244 -4.20 -11.99 14.97
CA ARG A 244 -3.19 -10.90 14.93
C ARG A 244 -3.73 -9.57 15.46
N ALA A 245 -5.00 -9.28 15.24
CA ALA A 245 -5.65 -8.07 15.72
C ALA A 245 -5.57 -7.96 17.26
N ALA A 246 -5.62 -9.08 17.97
CA ALA A 246 -5.48 -9.13 19.42
C ALA A 246 -4.08 -8.71 19.93
N ASP A 247 -3.04 -8.73 19.09
CA ASP A 247 -1.69 -8.26 19.43
C ASP A 247 -1.53 -6.74 19.37
N VAL A 248 -2.49 -6.01 18.77
CA VAL A 248 -2.46 -4.54 18.69
C VAL A 248 -3.33 -3.95 19.80
N GLN A 249 -2.68 -3.33 20.77
CA GLN A 249 -3.39 -2.77 21.92
C GLN A 249 -4.34 -1.64 21.51
N GLY A 250 -5.61 -1.74 21.90
CA GLY A 250 -6.62 -0.70 21.62
C GLY A 250 -7.04 -0.59 20.16
N LEU A 251 -6.77 -1.59 19.34
CA LEU A 251 -7.20 -1.62 17.95
C LEU A 251 -8.72 -1.51 17.85
N GLN A 252 -9.19 -0.46 17.18
CA GLN A 252 -10.58 -0.35 16.77
C GLN A 252 -10.78 -1.11 15.45
N GLN A 253 -11.86 -1.87 15.34
CA GLN A 253 -12.15 -2.62 14.12
C GLN A 253 -13.56 -2.35 13.62
N ARG A 254 -13.72 -2.19 12.31
CA ARG A 254 -15.02 -2.05 11.63
C ARG A 254 -15.07 -2.98 10.42
N VAL A 255 -16.25 -3.54 10.18
CA VAL A 255 -16.53 -4.34 8.99
C VAL A 255 -17.61 -3.63 8.17
N LEU A 256 -17.27 -3.25 6.95
CA LEU A 256 -18.10 -2.48 6.03
C LEU A 256 -18.52 -3.33 4.84
N ALA A 257 -19.56 -2.93 4.13
CA ALA A 257 -19.89 -3.57 2.86
C ALA A 257 -18.80 -3.32 1.82
N GLY A 258 -18.43 -4.36 1.05
CA GLY A 258 -17.46 -4.25 -0.04
C GLY A 258 -16.37 -5.33 0.02
N ASN A 259 -15.57 -5.34 -1.04
CA ASN A 259 -14.49 -6.29 -1.29
C ASN A 259 -13.11 -5.75 -0.87
N HIS A 260 -12.04 -6.45 -1.29
CA HIS A 260 -10.66 -6.05 -0.98
C HIS A 260 -10.26 -4.63 -1.39
N HIS A 261 -10.93 -4.04 -2.39
CA HIS A 261 -10.68 -2.67 -2.86
C HIS A 261 -11.80 -1.68 -2.52
N LEU A 262 -12.56 -1.95 -1.46
CA LEU A 262 -13.72 -1.15 -1.07
C LEU A 262 -13.42 0.36 -0.96
N HIS A 263 -12.20 0.75 -0.60
CA HIS A 263 -11.78 2.14 -0.49
C HIS A 263 -11.69 2.89 -1.83
N MET A 264 -11.73 2.16 -2.95
CA MET A 264 -11.71 2.72 -4.31
C MET A 264 -13.13 2.85 -4.90
N GLU A 265 -14.14 2.24 -4.28
CA GLU A 265 -15.51 2.25 -4.76
C GLU A 265 -16.30 3.37 -4.08
N GLN A 266 -17.15 4.07 -4.83
CA GLN A 266 -17.74 5.34 -4.44
C GLN A 266 -18.51 5.28 -3.11
N GLU A 267 -19.44 4.33 -2.95
CA GLU A 267 -20.25 4.22 -1.72
C GLU A 267 -19.45 3.69 -0.53
N PRO A 268 -18.67 2.60 -0.64
CA PRO A 268 -17.82 2.15 0.45
C PRO A 268 -16.78 3.19 0.88
N ALA A 269 -16.19 3.96 -0.06
CA ALA A 269 -15.23 5.02 0.25
C ALA A 269 -15.83 6.11 1.15
N ARG A 270 -17.11 6.43 1.00
CA ARG A 270 -17.81 7.39 1.89
C ARG A 270 -17.88 6.89 3.32
N LEU A 271 -18.25 5.62 3.50
CA LEU A 271 -18.31 4.98 4.83
C LEU A 271 -16.92 4.91 5.47
N ILE A 272 -15.91 4.53 4.68
CA ILE A 272 -14.51 4.53 5.13
C ILE A 272 -14.07 5.92 5.58
N ALA A 273 -14.34 6.95 4.78
CA ALA A 273 -13.97 8.32 5.12
C ALA A 273 -14.69 8.82 6.39
N GLU A 274 -15.93 8.41 6.63
CA GLU A 274 -16.67 8.71 7.84
C GLU A 274 -16.02 8.07 9.07
N GLU A 275 -15.69 6.78 9.00
CA GLU A 275 -14.97 6.07 10.07
C GLU A 275 -13.59 6.71 10.35
N ILE A 276 -12.84 7.07 9.30
CA ILE A 276 -11.54 7.73 9.44
C ILE A 276 -11.69 9.10 10.12
N ARG A 277 -12.65 9.93 9.70
CA ARG A 277 -12.88 11.23 10.31
C ARG A 277 -13.30 11.11 11.78
N THR A 278 -14.19 10.16 12.09
CA THR A 278 -14.60 9.85 13.47
C THR A 278 -13.40 9.44 14.31
N PHE A 279 -12.58 8.56 13.79
CA PHE A 279 -11.35 8.11 14.45
C PHE A 279 -10.39 9.28 14.71
N TYR A 280 -10.11 10.12 13.70
CA TYR A 280 -9.21 11.27 13.85
C TYR A 280 -9.76 12.33 14.82
N SER A 281 -11.09 12.50 14.90
CA SER A 281 -11.71 13.43 15.84
C SER A 281 -11.61 12.98 17.31
N GLY A 282 -11.30 11.70 17.54
CA GLY A 282 -11.12 11.12 18.86
C GLY A 282 -9.67 11.05 19.35
N LEU A 283 -8.71 11.53 18.53
CA LEU A 283 -7.28 11.57 18.88
C LEU A 283 -6.93 12.85 19.62
#